data_1e0270d48b74c6d57432d082ccd54ceb
#
_entry.id   1e0270d48b74c6d57432d082ccd54ceb
#
_cell.length_a   1.000
_cell.length_b   1.000
_cell.length_c   1.000
_cell.angle_alpha   90.00
_cell.angle_beta   90.00
_cell.angle_gamma   90.00
#
_symmetry.space_group_name_H-M   'P 1'
#
loop_
_entity.id
_entity.type
_entity.pdbx_description
1 polymer ?
#
loop_
_entity_poly.entity_id
_entity_poly.type
_entity_poly.pdbx_seq_one_letter_code
_entity_poly.pdbx_strand_id
1 'polypeptide(L)'
;IRVKWMKTLNEYVTDVKFSPDGTLLAAASADQRIDVYERKSGYKKIATCRGHSATVRHVDWCAQSKILRTVCGAYEILYFDGRTGRPVTANQRDTKWATWTSVLGFDVMGIWRDGSDGTDVNACDVSKSRRHVACADDFGGVSLLNYPCVVEDAPCAVGRGHSSHVMNVRFSPDDD
;
A
#
# COMPACT_ATOMS: atom_id res chain seq x y z
N ILE A 1 -21.26 14.29 -13.55
CA ILE A 1 -20.81 13.10 -12.76
C ILE A 1 -21.94 12.73 -11.81
N ARG A 2 -22.38 11.47 -11.81
CA ARG A 2 -23.41 10.97 -10.89
C ARG A 2 -22.76 10.04 -9.89
N VAL A 3 -22.84 10.37 -8.59
CA VAL A 3 -22.42 9.46 -7.51
C VAL A 3 -23.41 8.30 -7.45
N LYS A 4 -22.90 7.08 -7.64
CA LYS A 4 -23.72 5.85 -7.61
C LYS A 4 -23.74 5.19 -6.23
N TRP A 5 -22.70 5.41 -5.44
CA TRP A 5 -22.54 4.84 -4.11
C TRP A 5 -21.64 5.74 -3.26
N MET A 6 -21.97 5.84 -1.99
CA MET A 6 -21.19 6.58 -0.99
C MET A 6 -21.26 5.84 0.34
N LYS A 7 -20.13 5.78 1.05
CA LYS A 7 -20.03 5.23 2.39
C LYS A 7 -19.19 6.17 3.25
N THR A 8 -19.65 6.43 4.45
CA THR A 8 -18.90 7.15 5.48
C THR A 8 -18.28 6.14 6.44
N LEU A 9 -16.99 6.27 6.72
CA LEU A 9 -16.28 5.55 7.76
C LEU A 9 -16.22 6.41 9.03
N ASN A 10 -15.79 5.83 10.16
CA ASN A 10 -15.71 6.57 11.42
C ASN A 10 -14.61 7.63 11.41
N GLU A 11 -13.53 7.34 10.68
CA GLU A 11 -12.38 8.21 10.51
C GLU A 11 -12.04 8.35 9.02
N TYR A 12 -11.09 9.23 8.68
CA TYR A 12 -10.71 9.47 7.30
C TYR A 12 -10.10 8.22 6.65
N VAL A 13 -10.39 8.06 5.37
CA VAL A 13 -9.87 6.97 4.53
C VAL A 13 -8.44 7.31 4.11
N THR A 14 -7.54 6.36 4.26
CA THR A 14 -6.11 6.51 3.96
C THR A 14 -5.70 5.86 2.66
N ASP A 15 -6.28 4.70 2.34
CA ASP A 15 -6.01 3.99 1.09
C ASP A 15 -7.25 3.20 0.64
N VAL A 16 -7.44 3.09 -0.68
CA VAL A 16 -8.55 2.35 -1.29
C VAL A 16 -8.04 1.57 -2.49
N LYS A 17 -8.27 0.24 -2.50
CA LYS A 17 -7.88 -0.60 -3.63
C LYS A 17 -8.89 -1.68 -3.98
N PHE A 18 -9.16 -1.80 -5.26
CA PHE A 18 -9.86 -2.96 -5.80
C PHE A 18 -8.98 -4.20 -5.80
N SER A 19 -9.58 -5.36 -5.54
CA SER A 19 -8.93 -6.64 -5.84
C SER A 19 -8.66 -6.76 -7.34
N PRO A 20 -7.60 -7.48 -7.77
CA PRO A 20 -7.26 -7.65 -9.18
C PRO A 20 -8.40 -8.16 -10.05
N ASP A 21 -9.26 -9.01 -9.53
CA ASP A 21 -10.47 -9.53 -10.21
C ASP A 21 -11.65 -8.54 -10.22
N GLY A 22 -11.48 -7.37 -9.59
CA GLY A 22 -12.51 -6.33 -9.52
C GLY A 22 -13.74 -6.68 -8.69
N THR A 23 -13.71 -7.78 -7.92
CA THR A 23 -14.90 -8.24 -7.16
C THR A 23 -15.00 -7.61 -5.78
N LEU A 24 -13.88 -7.24 -5.17
CA LEU A 24 -13.78 -6.67 -3.83
C LEU A 24 -13.14 -5.28 -3.85
N LEU A 25 -13.51 -4.47 -2.88
CA LEU A 25 -12.91 -3.16 -2.61
C LEU A 25 -12.46 -3.13 -1.15
N ALA A 26 -11.19 -2.91 -0.90
CA ALA A 26 -10.65 -2.67 0.43
C ALA A 26 -10.52 -1.16 0.66
N ALA A 27 -10.93 -0.70 1.83
CA ALA A 27 -10.79 0.69 2.27
C ALA A 27 -10.13 0.69 3.66
N ALA A 28 -8.92 1.22 3.71
CA ALA A 28 -8.17 1.43 4.95
C ALA A 28 -8.54 2.79 5.56
N SER A 29 -8.51 2.89 6.87
CA SER A 29 -8.83 4.13 7.57
C SER A 29 -7.95 4.39 8.79
N ALA A 30 -8.02 5.62 9.27
CA ALA A 30 -7.26 6.06 10.44
C ALA A 30 -7.70 5.39 11.73
N ASP A 31 -8.87 4.75 11.77
CA ASP A 31 -9.37 3.98 12.92
C ASP A 31 -8.74 2.56 13.04
N GLN A 32 -7.58 2.34 12.41
CA GLN A 32 -6.80 1.11 12.50
C GLN A 32 -7.47 -0.12 11.86
N ARG A 33 -8.40 0.11 10.93
CA ARG A 33 -9.21 -0.95 10.31
C ARG A 33 -9.13 -0.90 8.80
N ILE A 34 -9.44 -2.05 8.20
CA ILE A 34 -9.69 -2.15 6.77
C ILE A 34 -11.07 -2.77 6.57
N ASP A 35 -11.98 -2.03 5.97
CA ASP A 35 -13.29 -2.53 5.58
C ASP A 35 -13.25 -3.09 4.16
N VAL A 36 -13.83 -4.26 3.97
CA VAL A 36 -13.91 -4.91 2.65
C VAL A 36 -15.35 -4.95 2.17
N TYR A 37 -15.55 -4.51 0.95
CA TYR A 37 -16.85 -4.36 0.31
C TYR A 37 -16.94 -5.26 -0.93
N GLU A 38 -18.08 -5.89 -1.16
CA GLU A 38 -18.31 -6.74 -2.34
C GLU A 38 -19.05 -5.97 -3.42
N ARG A 39 -18.45 -5.87 -4.63
CA ARG A 39 -19.01 -5.10 -5.74
C ARG A 39 -20.38 -5.61 -6.22
N LYS A 40 -20.55 -6.94 -6.38
CA LYS A 40 -21.78 -7.53 -6.91
C LYS A 40 -23.00 -7.30 -6.01
N SER A 41 -22.81 -7.10 -4.71
CA SER A 41 -23.86 -6.81 -3.74
C SER A 41 -24.15 -5.31 -3.57
N GLY A 42 -23.69 -4.47 -4.51
CA GLY A 42 -23.82 -3.02 -4.42
C GLY A 42 -22.91 -2.40 -3.37
N TYR A 43 -21.71 -2.94 -3.22
CA TYR A 43 -20.71 -2.55 -2.21
C TYR A 43 -21.18 -2.74 -0.77
N LYS A 44 -21.84 -3.85 -0.51
CA LYS A 44 -22.14 -4.28 0.86
C LYS A 44 -20.84 -4.61 1.58
N LYS A 45 -20.67 -4.12 2.81
CA LYS A 45 -19.53 -4.50 3.64
C LYS A 45 -19.66 -5.98 4.02
N ILE A 46 -18.64 -6.77 3.70
CA ILE A 46 -18.59 -8.21 3.97
C ILE A 46 -17.61 -8.58 5.09
N ALA A 47 -16.58 -7.75 5.30
CA ALA A 47 -15.56 -8.02 6.31
C ALA A 47 -14.96 -6.72 6.87
N THR A 48 -14.37 -6.82 8.05
CA THR A 48 -13.51 -5.80 8.66
C THR A 48 -12.27 -6.48 9.20
N CYS A 49 -11.09 -6.12 8.70
CA CYS A 49 -9.80 -6.56 9.20
C CYS A 49 -9.42 -5.69 10.41
N ARG A 50 -8.96 -6.31 11.49
CA ARG A 50 -8.57 -5.65 12.74
C ARG A 50 -7.26 -6.22 13.24
N GLY A 51 -6.51 -5.42 14.02
CA GLY A 51 -5.27 -5.86 14.66
C GLY A 51 -4.12 -4.89 14.57
N HIS A 52 -4.22 -3.85 13.72
CA HIS A 52 -3.23 -2.78 13.71
C HIS A 52 -3.32 -1.92 14.97
N SER A 53 -2.16 -1.48 15.46
CA SER A 53 -2.04 -0.59 16.62
C SER A 53 -2.03 0.90 16.25
N ALA A 54 -1.93 1.22 14.95
CA ALA A 54 -1.90 2.59 14.44
C ALA A 54 -2.70 2.71 13.13
N THR A 55 -2.85 3.95 12.64
CA THR A 55 -3.47 4.28 11.34
C THR A 55 -2.93 3.39 10.23
N VAL A 56 -3.81 2.68 9.52
CA VAL A 56 -3.43 1.90 8.34
C VAL A 56 -3.10 2.86 7.20
N ARG A 57 -1.91 2.73 6.61
CA ARG A 57 -1.41 3.64 5.56
C ARG A 57 -1.49 3.04 4.16
N HIS A 58 -1.17 1.76 4.02
CA HIS A 58 -1.07 1.10 2.71
C HIS A 58 -1.78 -0.25 2.72
N VAL A 59 -2.40 -0.57 1.60
CA VAL A 59 -3.09 -1.84 1.36
C VAL A 59 -2.66 -2.39 0.01
N ASP A 60 -2.27 -3.65 -0.05
CA ASP A 60 -2.00 -4.36 -1.31
C ASP A 60 -2.77 -5.68 -1.37
N TRP A 61 -3.32 -6.01 -2.53
CA TRP A 61 -3.92 -7.30 -2.80
C TRP A 61 -2.90 -8.28 -3.38
N CYS A 62 -2.98 -9.53 -2.99
CA CYS A 62 -2.28 -10.58 -3.73
C CYS A 62 -2.87 -10.75 -5.14
N ALA A 63 -2.08 -11.25 -6.08
CA ALA A 63 -2.49 -11.42 -7.47
C ALA A 63 -3.73 -12.31 -7.65
N GLN A 64 -4.03 -13.20 -6.70
CA GLN A 64 -5.19 -14.08 -6.69
C GLN A 64 -6.44 -13.48 -6.03
N SER A 65 -6.41 -12.20 -5.61
CA SER A 65 -7.53 -11.51 -4.94
C SER A 65 -8.00 -12.15 -3.62
N LYS A 66 -7.14 -12.94 -2.97
CA LYS A 66 -7.50 -13.69 -1.74
C LYS A 66 -6.98 -13.04 -0.47
N ILE A 67 -5.78 -12.49 -0.53
CA ILE A 67 -5.05 -11.99 0.65
C ILE A 67 -4.78 -10.50 0.48
N LEU A 68 -5.00 -9.76 1.57
CA LEU A 68 -4.57 -8.39 1.76
C LEU A 68 -3.27 -8.36 2.56
N ARG A 69 -2.31 -7.55 2.13
CA ARG A 69 -1.20 -7.05 2.93
C ARG A 69 -1.50 -5.62 3.32
N THR A 70 -1.29 -5.28 4.57
CA THR A 70 -1.58 -3.94 5.09
C THR A 70 -0.44 -3.47 5.96
N VAL A 71 -0.15 -2.18 5.91
CA VAL A 71 0.91 -1.54 6.70
C VAL A 71 0.31 -0.36 7.45
N CYS A 72 0.66 -0.21 8.73
CA CYS A 72 0.23 0.92 9.55
C CYS A 72 1.37 1.86 9.93
N GLY A 73 1.02 2.98 10.56
CA GLY A 73 1.98 3.99 11.03
C GLY A 73 2.90 3.52 12.16
N ALA A 74 2.64 2.38 12.78
CA ALA A 74 3.54 1.72 13.72
C ALA A 74 4.49 0.71 13.04
N TYR A 75 4.57 0.72 11.71
CA TYR A 75 5.42 -0.16 10.89
C TYR A 75 5.12 -1.65 11.06
N GLU A 76 3.88 -1.99 11.37
CA GLU A 76 3.39 -3.37 11.39
C GLU A 76 2.93 -3.77 9.99
N ILE A 77 3.38 -4.96 9.54
CA ILE A 77 2.84 -5.62 8.34
C ILE A 77 1.91 -6.72 8.80
N LEU A 78 0.63 -6.62 8.43
CA LEU A 78 -0.35 -7.66 8.73
C LEU A 78 -0.97 -8.20 7.43
N TYR A 79 -1.39 -9.45 7.49
CA TYR A 79 -2.03 -10.14 6.38
C TYR A 79 -3.42 -10.60 6.79
N PHE A 80 -4.38 -10.47 5.87
CA PHE A 80 -5.77 -10.83 6.11
C PHE A 80 -6.36 -11.56 4.92
N ASP A 81 -7.24 -12.50 5.20
CA ASP A 81 -8.13 -13.06 4.18
C ASP A 81 -9.12 -11.98 3.71
N GLY A 82 -9.13 -11.70 2.43
CA GLY A 82 -9.87 -10.58 1.85
C GLY A 82 -11.38 -10.73 1.89
N ARG A 83 -11.91 -11.94 2.09
CA ARG A 83 -13.37 -12.15 2.18
C ARG A 83 -13.88 -12.20 3.61
N THR A 84 -13.08 -12.72 4.51
CA THR A 84 -13.50 -12.93 5.90
C THR A 84 -12.94 -11.91 6.87
N GLY A 85 -11.88 -11.18 6.47
CA GLY A 85 -11.16 -10.25 7.33
C GLY A 85 -10.35 -10.92 8.44
N ARG A 86 -10.22 -12.25 8.41
CA ARG A 86 -9.44 -13.00 9.40
C ARG A 86 -7.95 -12.82 9.18
N PRO A 87 -7.15 -12.71 10.25
CA PRO A 87 -5.70 -12.68 10.13
C PRO A 87 -5.17 -13.95 9.45
N VAL A 88 -4.15 -13.79 8.60
CA VAL A 88 -3.41 -14.86 7.96
C VAL A 88 -2.02 -14.89 8.59
N THR A 89 -1.73 -15.97 9.34
CA THR A 89 -0.45 -16.16 10.05
C THR A 89 0.57 -16.96 9.24
N ALA A 90 0.13 -17.59 8.15
CA ALA A 90 1.02 -18.30 7.24
C ALA A 90 2.01 -17.34 6.59
N ASN A 91 3.24 -17.83 6.38
CA ASN A 91 4.29 -17.04 5.73
C ASN A 91 3.86 -16.62 4.33
N GLN A 92 3.96 -15.31 4.02
CA GLN A 92 3.57 -14.72 2.74
C GLN A 92 4.78 -14.35 1.84
N ARG A 93 5.97 -14.90 2.14
CA ARG A 93 7.21 -14.61 1.40
C ARG A 93 7.07 -14.82 -0.11
N ASP A 94 6.44 -15.93 -0.51
CA ASP A 94 6.31 -16.32 -1.92
C ASP A 94 5.01 -15.82 -2.57
N THR A 95 4.24 -15.00 -1.84
CA THR A 95 2.98 -14.45 -2.36
C THR A 95 3.27 -13.38 -3.40
N LYS A 96 2.69 -13.55 -4.59
CA LYS A 96 2.74 -12.53 -5.66
C LYS A 96 1.71 -11.45 -5.37
N TRP A 97 2.18 -10.22 -5.22
CA TRP A 97 1.34 -9.04 -4.98
C TRP A 97 0.97 -8.39 -6.32
N ALA A 98 -0.30 -8.03 -6.49
CA ALA A 98 -0.79 -7.34 -7.69
C ALA A 98 -0.20 -5.93 -7.79
N THR A 99 -0.18 -5.21 -6.67
CA THR A 99 0.49 -3.92 -6.50
C THR A 99 1.55 -4.05 -5.39
N TRP A 100 2.47 -3.11 -5.33
CA TRP A 100 3.35 -2.96 -4.20
C TRP A 100 3.42 -1.49 -3.81
N THR A 101 2.64 -1.11 -2.81
CA THR A 101 2.64 0.25 -2.25
C THR A 101 3.08 0.27 -0.79
N SER A 102 3.31 -0.92 -0.20
CA SER A 102 3.90 -1.06 1.12
C SER A 102 5.33 -0.51 1.13
N VAL A 103 5.62 0.42 2.01
CA VAL A 103 6.98 0.93 2.25
C VAL A 103 7.86 -0.07 3.00
N LEU A 104 7.29 -1.20 3.44
CA LEU A 104 7.96 -2.26 4.15
C LEU A 104 7.93 -3.56 3.34
N GLY A 105 8.98 -4.35 3.50
CA GLY A 105 9.12 -5.66 2.87
C GLY A 105 10.50 -5.84 2.26
N PHE A 106 10.92 -7.09 2.09
CA PHE A 106 12.25 -7.43 1.61
C PHE A 106 12.58 -6.77 0.27
N ASP A 107 11.65 -6.81 -0.69
CA ASP A 107 11.88 -6.30 -2.06
C ASP A 107 12.05 -4.78 -2.15
N VAL A 108 11.78 -4.04 -1.08
CA VAL A 108 11.89 -2.57 -1.03
C VAL A 108 12.72 -2.07 0.15
N MET A 109 13.43 -2.95 0.87
CA MET A 109 14.19 -2.54 2.03
C MET A 109 15.25 -1.47 1.72
N GLY A 110 15.82 -1.47 0.52
CA GLY A 110 16.81 -0.51 0.07
C GLY A 110 16.26 0.88 -0.28
N ILE A 111 14.93 1.13 -0.19
CA ILE A 111 14.40 2.50 -0.28
C ILE A 111 14.70 3.31 0.99
N TRP A 112 14.97 2.64 2.10
CA TRP A 112 15.39 3.23 3.36
C TRP A 112 16.90 3.41 3.31
N ARG A 113 17.36 4.65 3.22
CA ARG A 113 18.76 4.98 3.09
C ARG A 113 19.46 4.94 4.44
N ASP A 114 20.78 4.78 4.42
CA ASP A 114 21.59 4.92 5.63
C ASP A 114 21.36 6.29 6.27
N GLY A 115 21.18 6.29 7.60
CA GLY A 115 20.86 7.48 8.37
C GLY A 115 19.42 7.98 8.27
N SER A 116 18.53 7.34 7.47
CA SER A 116 17.09 7.64 7.51
C SER A 116 16.48 7.11 8.81
N ASP A 117 15.55 7.85 9.37
CA ASP A 117 14.71 7.33 10.44
C ASP A 117 13.46 6.62 9.85
N GLY A 118 12.75 5.87 10.69
CA GLY A 118 11.59 5.10 10.26
C GLY A 118 10.42 5.95 9.74
N THR A 119 10.50 7.27 9.73
CA THR A 119 9.42 8.17 9.27
C THR A 119 9.70 8.80 7.91
N ASP A 120 10.92 8.74 7.41
CA ASP A 120 11.37 9.50 6.24
C ASP A 120 10.72 9.08 4.92
N VAL A 121 10.27 7.83 4.79
CA VAL A 121 9.60 7.32 3.58
C VAL A 121 8.09 7.23 3.81
N ASN A 122 7.34 8.09 3.11
CA ASN A 122 5.89 8.16 3.26
C ASN A 122 5.12 7.20 2.33
N ALA A 123 5.61 7.01 1.13
CA ALA A 123 4.94 6.19 0.13
C ALA A 123 5.95 5.57 -0.84
N CYS A 124 5.57 4.44 -1.41
CA CYS A 124 6.23 3.89 -2.57
C CYS A 124 5.21 3.30 -3.54
N ASP A 125 5.65 3.11 -4.77
CA ASP A 125 4.91 2.35 -5.78
C ASP A 125 5.89 1.62 -6.68
N VAL A 126 5.57 0.38 -7.02
CA VAL A 126 6.36 -0.43 -7.94
C VAL A 126 5.72 -0.41 -9.32
N SER A 127 6.52 -0.13 -10.33
CA SER A 127 6.09 -0.09 -11.72
C SER A 127 5.38 -1.38 -12.14
N LYS A 128 4.46 -1.29 -13.08
CA LYS A 128 3.74 -2.46 -13.63
C LYS A 128 4.70 -3.47 -14.27
N SER A 129 5.76 -2.97 -14.90
CA SER A 129 6.83 -3.79 -15.46
C SER A 129 7.71 -4.50 -14.42
N ARG A 130 7.55 -4.17 -13.14
CA ARG A 130 8.37 -4.69 -12.03
C ARG A 130 9.87 -4.43 -12.19
N ARG A 131 10.25 -3.34 -12.85
CA ARG A 131 11.66 -2.94 -13.03
C ARG A 131 12.09 -1.80 -12.13
N HIS A 132 11.13 -0.97 -11.66
CA HIS A 132 11.42 0.21 -10.88
C HIS A 132 10.51 0.31 -9.65
N VAL A 133 11.02 0.97 -8.63
CA VAL A 133 10.24 1.46 -7.49
C VAL A 133 10.48 2.97 -7.35
N ALA A 134 9.39 3.72 -7.24
CA ALA A 134 9.43 5.12 -6.86
C ALA A 134 9.10 5.24 -5.37
N CYS A 135 9.79 6.09 -4.64
CA CYS A 135 9.47 6.40 -3.25
C CYS A 135 9.45 7.91 -3.01
N ALA A 136 8.60 8.32 -2.10
CA ALA A 136 8.36 9.70 -1.71
C ALA A 136 8.80 9.91 -0.26
N ASP A 137 9.52 11.01 0.00
CA ASP A 137 10.15 11.28 1.27
C ASP A 137 9.63 12.54 1.97
N ASP A 138 10.06 12.73 3.22
CA ASP A 138 9.75 13.89 4.05
C ASP A 138 10.46 15.17 3.62
N PHE A 139 11.48 15.07 2.76
CA PHE A 139 12.35 16.18 2.35
C PHE A 139 11.96 16.79 1.00
N GLY A 140 10.77 16.47 0.50
CA GLY A 140 10.29 16.99 -0.78
C GLY A 140 10.86 16.26 -2.00
N GLY A 141 11.47 15.10 -1.80
CA GLY A 141 12.07 14.28 -2.83
C GLY A 141 11.16 13.14 -3.31
N VAL A 142 11.31 12.80 -4.58
CA VAL A 142 10.83 11.55 -5.16
C VAL A 142 12.03 10.83 -5.74
N SER A 143 12.32 9.64 -5.24
CA SER A 143 13.43 8.83 -5.68
C SER A 143 12.95 7.67 -6.56
N LEU A 144 13.66 7.43 -7.66
CA LEU A 144 13.43 6.30 -8.56
C LEU A 144 14.61 5.33 -8.47
N LEU A 145 14.32 4.07 -8.12
CA LEU A 145 15.30 3.01 -7.93
C LEU A 145 14.94 1.79 -8.79
N ASN A 146 15.91 0.91 -9.01
CA ASN A 146 15.63 -0.40 -9.61
C ASN A 146 14.83 -1.27 -8.63
N TYR A 147 13.92 -2.08 -9.15
CA TYR A 147 13.17 -3.05 -8.37
C TYR A 147 13.55 -4.49 -8.77
N PRO A 148 13.73 -5.44 -7.83
CA PRO A 148 13.66 -5.24 -6.39
C PRO A 148 14.84 -4.42 -5.84
N CYS A 149 14.58 -3.59 -4.83
CA CYS A 149 15.54 -2.73 -4.18
C CYS A 149 15.88 -3.29 -2.79
N VAL A 150 16.86 -4.17 -2.73
CA VAL A 150 17.22 -4.92 -1.50
C VAL A 150 18.55 -4.50 -0.90
N VAL A 151 19.27 -3.62 -1.59
CA VAL A 151 20.60 -3.15 -1.19
C VAL A 151 20.46 -1.76 -0.60
N GLU A 152 21.04 -1.56 0.58
CA GLU A 152 21.18 -0.25 1.21
C GLU A 152 21.97 0.69 0.29
N ASP A 153 21.61 1.97 0.28
CA ASP A 153 22.22 2.99 -0.59
C ASP A 153 22.23 2.64 -2.10
N ALA A 154 21.22 1.90 -2.56
CA ALA A 154 21.06 1.60 -3.97
C ALA A 154 21.08 2.88 -4.83
N PRO A 155 21.77 2.88 -5.99
CA PRO A 155 21.76 4.01 -6.91
C PRO A 155 20.34 4.43 -7.28
N CYS A 156 20.06 5.73 -7.21
CA CYS A 156 18.75 6.28 -7.51
C CYS A 156 18.82 7.59 -8.27
N ALA A 157 17.79 7.87 -9.05
CA ALA A 157 17.52 9.22 -9.56
C ALA A 157 16.57 9.93 -8.59
N VAL A 158 16.88 11.19 -8.24
CA VAL A 158 16.06 11.97 -7.30
C VAL A 158 15.52 13.20 -8.02
N GLY A 159 14.19 13.28 -8.09
CA GLY A 159 13.45 14.48 -8.48
C GLY A 159 13.12 15.33 -7.24
N ARG A 160 13.39 16.63 -7.31
CA ARG A 160 13.05 17.59 -6.26
C ARG A 160 12.18 18.69 -6.82
N GLY A 161 11.24 19.21 -6.06
CA GLY A 161 10.34 20.27 -6.51
C GLY A 161 9.24 20.59 -5.51
N HIS A 162 8.98 19.68 -4.59
CA HIS A 162 8.04 19.92 -3.50
C HIS A 162 8.72 20.70 -2.37
N SER A 163 7.96 21.60 -1.74
CA SER A 163 8.44 22.43 -0.62
C SER A 163 8.29 21.75 0.76
N SER A 164 7.70 20.55 0.81
CA SER A 164 7.41 19.82 2.04
C SER A 164 7.28 18.33 1.73
N HIS A 165 6.87 17.53 2.73
CA HIS A 165 6.66 16.10 2.64
C HIS A 165 5.89 15.68 1.39
N VAL A 166 6.39 14.69 0.66
CA VAL A 166 5.67 14.06 -0.44
C VAL A 166 4.93 12.86 0.11
N MET A 167 3.61 12.94 0.16
CA MET A 167 2.78 11.96 0.85
C MET A 167 2.33 10.80 -0.02
N ASN A 168 2.50 10.91 -1.35
CA ASN A 168 2.07 9.87 -2.27
C ASN A 168 2.86 9.92 -3.59
N VAL A 169 3.10 8.75 -4.16
CA VAL A 169 3.72 8.57 -5.48
C VAL A 169 3.05 7.38 -6.16
N ARG A 170 2.78 7.52 -7.47
CA ARG A 170 2.22 6.42 -8.27
C ARG A 170 2.80 6.45 -9.67
N PHE A 171 3.09 5.27 -10.20
CA PHE A 171 3.33 5.11 -11.63
C PHE A 171 2.04 5.28 -12.42
N SER A 172 2.13 5.77 -13.64
CA SER A 172 1.05 5.69 -14.61
C SER A 172 0.73 4.23 -14.94
N PRO A 173 -0.48 3.91 -15.46
CA PRO A 173 -0.82 2.55 -15.87
C PRO A 173 0.10 1.98 -16.95
N ASP A 174 0.78 2.84 -17.70
CA ASP A 174 1.65 2.48 -18.83
C ASP A 174 3.14 2.54 -18.48
N ASP A 175 3.47 2.83 -17.21
CA ASP A 175 4.85 3.01 -16.70
C ASP A 175 5.62 4.18 -17.38
N ASP A 176 4.92 5.19 -17.91
CA ASP A 176 5.48 6.38 -18.55
C ASP A 176 5.75 7.52 -17.56
#